data_be72b47978bbafad1a2dc36e6dd7f1ea
#
_entry.id   be72b47978bbafad1a2dc36e6dd7f1ea
#
_cell.length_a   1.000
_cell.length_b   1.000
_cell.length_c   1.000
_cell.angle_alpha   90.00
_cell.angle_beta   90.00
_cell.angle_gamma   90.00
#
_symmetry.space_group_name_H-M   'P 1'
#
loop_
_entity.id
_entity.type
_entity.pdbx_description
1 polymer ?
#
loop_
_entity_poly.entity_id
_entity_poly.type
_entity_poly.pdbx_seq_one_letter_code
_entity_poly.pdbx_strand_id
1 'polypeptide(L)'
;AMMLGTAGFTALLCSFAVKAKEELLLGEKVKDVLVTGATGGVGSIAVMILSKMGYDVHAVTGKKDKNDYLKNLGAKNIIGRKEFEGESKLLEKGVWDGVVDTVGGSALTKIFAQTKPGGIVAACGNAGGIKINTNVMPFIIRGVKLWGIDSSGSSIKRREFVWGEAAKLIDFSKVQSFTKELSFTELLETYPKLLKGEFFGRAIVNPNK
;
A
#
# COMPACT_ATOMS: atom_id res chain seq x y z
N ALA A 1 -6.01 18.70 -4.98
CA ALA A 1 -6.81 17.84 -4.11
C ALA A 1 -7.08 16.48 -4.79
N MET A 2 -7.66 16.43 -5.99
CA MET A 2 -8.09 15.20 -6.66
C MET A 2 -6.96 14.21 -7.01
N MET A 3 -5.74 14.68 -7.24
CA MET A 3 -4.58 13.80 -7.42
C MET A 3 -4.36 12.84 -6.24
N LEU A 4 -4.63 13.28 -5.03
CA LEU A 4 -4.60 12.44 -3.83
C LEU A 4 -5.91 11.68 -3.65
N GLY A 5 -7.01 12.41 -3.47
CA GLY A 5 -8.34 11.85 -3.27
C GLY A 5 -8.37 10.72 -2.23
N THR A 6 -9.24 9.75 -2.43
CA THR A 6 -9.37 8.57 -1.56
C THR A 6 -8.06 7.77 -1.48
N ALA A 7 -7.29 7.65 -2.56
CA ALA A 7 -6.07 6.86 -2.57
C ALA A 7 -4.99 7.46 -1.65
N GLY A 8 -4.81 8.80 -1.66
CA GLY A 8 -3.87 9.47 -0.76
C GLY A 8 -4.28 9.35 0.70
N PHE A 9 -5.57 9.52 0.97
CA PHE A 9 -6.12 9.35 2.31
C PHE A 9 -5.93 7.92 2.84
N THR A 10 -6.23 6.93 2.00
CA THR A 10 -6.04 5.51 2.35
C THR A 10 -4.56 5.18 2.59
N ALA A 11 -3.65 5.68 1.75
CA ALA A 11 -2.22 5.48 1.92
C ALA A 11 -1.70 6.06 3.25
N LEU A 12 -2.16 7.25 3.65
CA LEU A 12 -1.85 7.85 4.95
C LEU A 12 -2.35 6.98 6.10
N LEU A 13 -3.61 6.52 6.05
CA LEU A 13 -4.17 5.64 7.07
C LEU A 13 -3.38 4.35 7.22
N CYS A 14 -3.01 3.71 6.10
CA CYS A 14 -2.17 2.52 6.09
C CYS A 14 -0.79 2.79 6.72
N SER A 15 -0.17 3.90 6.37
CA SER A 15 1.15 4.27 6.88
C SER A 15 1.12 4.54 8.39
N PHE A 16 0.07 5.17 8.90
CA PHE A 16 -0.13 5.36 10.35
C PHE A 16 -0.42 4.04 11.06
N ALA A 17 -1.17 3.12 10.46
CA ALA A 17 -1.37 1.80 11.03
C ALA A 17 -0.04 1.03 11.15
N VAL A 18 0.83 1.09 10.15
CA VAL A 18 2.18 0.50 10.21
C VAL A 18 3.01 1.15 11.32
N LYS A 19 3.00 2.47 11.42
CA LYS A 19 3.72 3.21 12.47
C LYS A 19 3.24 2.87 13.88
N ALA A 20 1.97 2.55 14.05
CA ALA A 20 1.39 2.20 15.34
C ALA A 20 2.04 0.97 16.00
N LYS A 21 2.79 0.14 15.25
CA LYS A 21 3.63 -0.93 15.84
C LYS A 21 4.60 -0.35 16.85
N GLU A 22 5.24 0.77 16.57
CA GLU A 22 6.24 1.40 17.44
C GLU A 22 5.63 1.85 18.77
N GLU A 23 4.37 2.29 18.74
CA GLU A 23 3.64 2.70 19.94
C GLU A 23 3.14 1.50 20.74
N LEU A 24 2.60 0.47 20.05
CA LEU A 24 2.03 -0.73 20.68
C LEU A 24 3.08 -1.64 21.31
N LEU A 25 4.31 -1.63 20.82
CA LEU A 25 5.41 -2.48 21.27
C LEU A 25 6.52 -1.69 21.98
N LEU A 26 6.17 -0.59 22.65
CA LEU A 26 7.06 0.18 23.54
C LEU A 26 8.38 0.61 22.87
N GLY A 27 8.31 1.04 21.61
CA GLY A 27 9.45 1.60 20.89
C GLY A 27 10.23 0.61 20.02
N GLU A 28 9.75 -0.60 19.81
CA GLU A 28 10.30 -1.48 18.76
C GLU A 28 10.18 -0.80 17.39
N LYS A 29 11.32 -0.49 16.79
CA LYS A 29 11.38 0.25 15.53
C LYS A 29 10.83 -0.60 14.37
N VAL A 30 9.99 0.01 13.57
CA VAL A 30 9.64 -0.47 12.23
C VAL A 30 10.81 -0.19 11.31
N LYS A 31 11.22 -1.18 10.53
CA LYS A 31 12.29 -1.04 9.54
C LYS A 31 11.85 -1.48 8.15
N ASP A 32 11.55 -2.76 8.00
CA ASP A 32 11.23 -3.36 6.70
C ASP A 32 9.72 -3.33 6.46
N VAL A 33 9.26 -2.53 5.51
CA VAL A 33 7.83 -2.37 5.18
C VAL A 33 7.56 -2.83 3.77
N LEU A 34 6.65 -3.78 3.62
CA LEU A 34 6.19 -4.27 2.32
C LEU A 34 5.00 -3.45 1.83
N VAL A 35 4.99 -3.11 0.53
CA VAL A 35 3.83 -2.47 -0.12
C VAL A 35 3.44 -3.30 -1.33
N THR A 36 2.27 -3.93 -1.30
CA THR A 36 1.72 -4.66 -2.46
C THR A 36 0.99 -3.71 -3.40
N GLY A 37 0.93 -4.09 -4.70
CA GLY A 37 0.32 -3.22 -5.71
C GLY A 37 0.98 -1.83 -5.78
N ALA A 38 2.29 -1.78 -5.59
CA ALA A 38 3.07 -0.56 -5.39
C ALA A 38 2.99 0.45 -6.55
N THR A 39 2.64 0.03 -7.75
CA THR A 39 2.44 0.91 -8.93
C THR A 39 1.01 1.44 -9.06
N GLY A 40 0.09 1.05 -8.17
CA GLY A 40 -1.28 1.56 -8.13
C GLY A 40 -1.40 2.88 -7.37
N GLY A 41 -2.59 3.47 -7.40
CA GLY A 41 -2.83 4.79 -6.78
C GLY A 41 -2.51 4.85 -5.28
N VAL A 42 -2.96 3.87 -4.49
CA VAL A 42 -2.65 3.79 -3.05
C VAL A 42 -1.21 3.39 -2.84
N GLY A 43 -0.75 2.32 -3.52
CA GLY A 43 0.59 1.76 -3.33
C GLY A 43 1.71 2.77 -3.62
N SER A 44 1.61 3.54 -4.70
CA SER A 44 2.60 4.57 -5.06
C SER A 44 2.73 5.65 -3.98
N ILE A 45 1.61 6.12 -3.46
CA ILE A 45 1.59 7.14 -2.41
C ILE A 45 2.11 6.54 -1.09
N ALA A 46 1.74 5.29 -0.77
CA ALA A 46 2.24 4.60 0.42
C ALA A 46 3.77 4.40 0.37
N VAL A 47 4.33 3.99 -0.77
CA VAL A 47 5.80 3.89 -0.95
C VAL A 47 6.47 5.22 -0.62
N MET A 48 5.97 6.32 -1.18
CA MET A 48 6.52 7.65 -0.96
C MET A 48 6.44 8.09 0.52
N ILE A 49 5.29 7.91 1.15
CA ILE A 49 5.07 8.30 2.55
C ILE A 49 5.97 7.48 3.49
N LEU A 50 5.96 6.16 3.36
CA LEU A 50 6.73 5.26 4.22
C LEU A 50 8.24 5.48 4.08
N SER A 51 8.72 5.73 2.87
CA SER A 51 10.12 6.12 2.62
C SER A 51 10.46 7.44 3.31
N LYS A 52 9.59 8.45 3.23
CA LYS A 52 9.79 9.73 3.92
C LYS A 52 9.74 9.60 5.44
N MET A 53 9.00 8.62 5.97
CA MET A 53 9.01 8.26 7.39
C MET A 53 10.28 7.53 7.82
N GLY A 54 11.19 7.21 6.89
CA GLY A 54 12.50 6.60 7.17
C GLY A 54 12.49 5.06 7.16
N TYR A 55 11.45 4.43 6.65
CA TYR A 55 11.38 2.97 6.56
C TYR A 55 12.05 2.44 5.28
N ASP A 56 12.59 1.24 5.37
CA ASP A 56 13.09 0.47 4.23
C ASP A 56 11.90 -0.12 3.47
N VAL A 57 11.46 0.53 2.40
CA VAL A 57 10.26 0.14 1.66
C VAL A 57 10.57 -0.88 0.58
N HIS A 58 9.88 -2.00 0.62
CA HIS A 58 9.94 -3.10 -0.34
C HIS A 58 8.67 -3.08 -1.20
N ALA A 59 8.80 -2.67 -2.44
CA ALA A 59 7.67 -2.45 -3.35
C ALA A 59 7.39 -3.69 -4.21
N VAL A 60 6.18 -4.25 -4.10
CA VAL A 60 5.76 -5.41 -4.90
C VAL A 60 5.00 -4.97 -6.14
N THR A 61 5.49 -5.39 -7.31
CA THR A 61 4.83 -5.10 -8.58
C THR A 61 4.98 -6.22 -9.59
N GLY A 62 4.03 -6.31 -10.53
CA GLY A 62 4.14 -7.13 -11.74
C GLY A 62 4.69 -6.35 -12.94
N LYS A 63 4.90 -5.04 -12.82
CA LYS A 63 5.29 -4.12 -13.91
C LYS A 63 6.79 -3.84 -13.84
N LYS A 64 7.60 -4.67 -14.49
CA LYS A 64 9.07 -4.57 -14.47
C LYS A 64 9.59 -3.25 -15.05
N ASP A 65 8.87 -2.65 -16.00
CA ASP A 65 9.17 -1.37 -16.62
C ASP A 65 8.99 -0.16 -15.68
N LYS A 66 8.47 -0.37 -14.47
CA LYS A 66 8.22 0.67 -13.47
C LYS A 66 9.22 0.64 -12.29
N ASN A 67 10.32 -0.08 -12.41
CA ASN A 67 11.32 -0.17 -11.34
C ASN A 67 11.92 1.19 -10.99
N ASP A 68 12.35 1.97 -11.98
CA ASP A 68 12.96 3.29 -11.74
C ASP A 68 11.94 4.27 -11.16
N TYR A 69 10.69 4.20 -11.61
CA TYR A 69 9.59 4.94 -11.01
C TYR A 69 9.45 4.64 -9.50
N LEU A 70 9.42 3.37 -9.11
CA LEU A 70 9.30 2.99 -7.69
C LEU A 70 10.53 3.41 -6.87
N LYS A 71 11.73 3.31 -7.43
CA LYS A 71 12.96 3.83 -6.80
C LYS A 71 12.89 5.33 -6.57
N ASN A 72 12.41 6.09 -7.55
CA ASN A 72 12.23 7.55 -7.44
C ASN A 72 11.20 7.93 -6.35
N LEU A 73 10.21 7.07 -6.08
CA LEU A 73 9.30 7.23 -4.96
C LEU A 73 9.95 6.91 -3.60
N GLY A 74 11.09 6.24 -3.60
CA GLY A 74 11.84 5.89 -2.41
C GLY A 74 11.80 4.41 -2.04
N ALA A 75 11.37 3.52 -2.95
CA ALA A 75 11.48 2.09 -2.73
C ALA A 75 12.95 1.66 -2.65
N LYS A 76 13.33 1.00 -1.56
CA LYS A 76 14.67 0.42 -1.37
C LYS A 76 14.86 -0.81 -2.24
N ASN A 77 13.87 -1.69 -2.24
CA ASN A 77 13.86 -2.93 -3.02
C ASN A 77 12.56 -3.05 -3.80
N ILE A 78 12.65 -3.73 -4.95
CA ILE A 78 11.51 -4.04 -5.79
C ILE A 78 11.41 -5.54 -5.93
N ILE A 79 10.23 -6.08 -5.64
CA ILE A 79 9.95 -7.51 -5.58
C ILE A 79 8.90 -7.83 -6.63
N GLY A 80 9.14 -8.88 -7.40
CA GLY A 80 8.17 -9.37 -8.37
C GLY A 80 6.97 -10.02 -7.68
N ARG A 81 5.75 -9.72 -8.14
CA ARG A 81 4.53 -10.31 -7.54
C ARG A 81 4.52 -11.84 -7.51
N LYS A 82 5.22 -12.48 -8.44
CA LYS A 82 5.34 -13.94 -8.51
C LYS A 82 5.98 -14.56 -7.26
N GLU A 83 6.75 -13.81 -6.51
CA GLU A 83 7.35 -14.27 -5.26
C GLU A 83 6.31 -14.54 -4.15
N PHE A 84 5.11 -13.96 -4.30
CA PHE A 84 3.99 -14.16 -3.38
C PHE A 84 2.92 -15.11 -3.94
N GLU A 85 3.16 -15.73 -5.08
CA GLU A 85 2.30 -16.77 -5.66
C GLU A 85 2.67 -18.16 -5.11
N GLY A 86 1.73 -19.11 -5.19
CA GLY A 86 1.92 -20.49 -4.74
C GLY A 86 1.55 -20.73 -3.27
N GLU A 87 1.87 -21.94 -2.81
CA GLU A 87 1.58 -22.37 -1.44
C GLU A 87 2.49 -21.68 -0.42
N SER A 88 1.92 -21.38 0.74
CA SER A 88 2.64 -20.84 1.89
C SER A 88 2.73 -21.87 2.99
N LYS A 89 3.86 -21.91 3.70
CA LYS A 89 3.97 -22.65 4.96
C LYS A 89 3.14 -21.96 6.04
N LEU A 90 2.86 -22.67 7.12
CA LEU A 90 2.17 -22.11 8.29
C LEU A 90 2.88 -20.88 8.84
N LEU A 91 4.21 -20.92 8.91
CA LEU A 91 5.11 -19.81 9.23
C LEU A 91 6.36 -19.92 8.34
N GLU A 92 6.79 -18.79 7.82
CA GLU A 92 8.04 -18.61 7.08
C GLU A 92 9.01 -17.72 7.86
N LYS A 93 10.20 -17.46 7.33
CA LYS A 93 11.11 -16.47 7.92
C LYS A 93 10.40 -15.12 8.06
N GLY A 94 10.41 -14.54 9.25
CA GLY A 94 9.87 -13.19 9.48
C GLY A 94 10.75 -12.14 8.80
N VAL A 95 10.18 -11.39 7.88
CA VAL A 95 10.88 -10.39 7.07
C VAL A 95 10.29 -9.00 7.25
N TRP A 96 8.96 -8.89 7.36
CA TRP A 96 8.24 -7.62 7.33
C TRP A 96 7.83 -7.15 8.72
N ASP A 97 8.23 -5.94 9.10
CA ASP A 97 7.76 -5.28 10.31
C ASP A 97 6.36 -4.70 10.12
N GLY A 98 6.09 -4.20 8.92
CA GLY A 98 4.81 -3.63 8.50
C GLY A 98 4.49 -3.97 7.06
N VAL A 99 3.21 -3.98 6.75
CA VAL A 99 2.72 -4.24 5.39
C VAL A 99 1.59 -3.28 5.06
N VAL A 100 1.63 -2.71 3.86
CA VAL A 100 0.48 -2.06 3.24
C VAL A 100 0.00 -2.95 2.11
N ASP A 101 -1.17 -3.57 2.29
CA ASP A 101 -1.72 -4.49 1.32
C ASP A 101 -2.91 -3.88 0.56
N THR A 102 -2.72 -3.74 -0.76
CA THR A 102 -3.75 -3.26 -1.69
C THR A 102 -4.32 -4.38 -2.59
N VAL A 103 -3.81 -5.60 -2.43
CA VAL A 103 -4.08 -6.71 -3.36
C VAL A 103 -5.00 -7.76 -2.76
N GLY A 104 -4.83 -8.12 -1.49
CA GLY A 104 -5.59 -9.19 -0.88
C GLY A 104 -5.27 -10.58 -1.47
N GLY A 105 -6.25 -11.48 -1.39
CA GLY A 105 -6.17 -12.80 -2.02
C GLY A 105 -5.09 -13.70 -1.47
N SER A 106 -4.60 -14.63 -2.30
CA SER A 106 -3.61 -15.64 -1.90
C SER A 106 -2.25 -15.05 -1.53
N ALA A 107 -1.85 -13.93 -2.14
CA ALA A 107 -0.61 -13.24 -1.81
C ALA A 107 -0.56 -12.83 -0.34
N LEU A 108 -1.69 -12.38 0.22
CA LEU A 108 -1.78 -11.96 1.61
C LEU A 108 -1.55 -13.12 2.60
N THR A 109 -1.91 -14.35 2.23
CA THR A 109 -1.62 -15.55 3.02
C THR A 109 -0.11 -15.72 3.26
N LYS A 110 0.69 -15.62 2.21
CA LYS A 110 2.16 -15.74 2.30
C LYS A 110 2.76 -14.57 3.06
N ILE A 111 2.21 -13.38 2.89
CA ILE A 111 2.63 -12.17 3.60
C ILE A 111 2.46 -12.34 5.12
N PHE A 112 1.34 -12.91 5.58
CA PHE A 112 1.15 -13.21 7.00
C PHE A 112 2.23 -14.15 7.54
N ALA A 113 2.53 -15.23 6.80
CA ALA A 113 3.55 -16.19 7.20
C ALA A 113 4.95 -15.57 7.30
N GLN A 114 5.22 -14.50 6.53
CA GLN A 114 6.49 -13.77 6.49
C GLN A 114 6.52 -12.52 7.39
N THR A 115 5.44 -12.19 8.07
CA THR A 115 5.41 -11.03 8.96
C THR A 115 6.13 -11.35 10.27
N LYS A 116 6.98 -10.43 10.73
CA LYS A 116 7.75 -10.52 11.99
C LYS A 116 6.82 -10.47 13.22
N PRO A 117 7.31 -10.89 14.40
CA PRO A 117 6.56 -10.71 15.64
C PRO A 117 6.06 -9.27 15.84
N GLY A 118 4.81 -9.15 16.27
CA GLY A 118 4.14 -7.87 16.48
C GLY A 118 3.85 -7.07 15.20
N GLY A 119 4.21 -7.58 14.02
CA GLY A 119 4.03 -6.87 12.75
C GLY A 119 2.58 -6.54 12.44
N ILE A 120 2.38 -5.46 11.69
CA ILE A 120 1.05 -4.97 11.31
C ILE A 120 0.86 -5.08 9.80
N VAL A 121 -0.23 -5.72 9.40
CA VAL A 121 -0.69 -5.79 8.00
C VAL A 121 -1.89 -4.88 7.85
N ALA A 122 -1.69 -3.71 7.26
CA ALA A 122 -2.74 -2.74 6.94
C ALA A 122 -3.36 -3.11 5.58
N ALA A 123 -4.54 -3.72 5.59
CA ALA A 123 -5.23 -4.18 4.41
C ALA A 123 -6.29 -3.17 3.96
N CYS A 124 -6.19 -2.70 2.72
CA CYS A 124 -7.09 -1.68 2.16
C CYS A 124 -7.61 -2.00 0.76
N GLY A 125 -7.23 -3.13 0.17
CA GLY A 125 -7.64 -3.49 -1.18
C GLY A 125 -7.80 -4.98 -1.41
N ASN A 126 -8.40 -5.33 -2.54
CA ASN A 126 -8.76 -6.70 -2.91
C ASN A 126 -8.56 -6.98 -4.42
N ALA A 127 -7.63 -6.27 -5.07
CA ALA A 127 -7.39 -6.40 -6.51
C ALA A 127 -7.03 -7.83 -6.95
N GLY A 128 -6.45 -8.63 -6.08
CA GLY A 128 -6.10 -10.04 -6.30
C GLY A 128 -7.13 -11.03 -5.74
N GLY A 129 -8.18 -10.55 -5.09
CA GLY A 129 -9.27 -11.37 -4.54
C GLY A 129 -9.67 -11.00 -3.11
N ILE A 130 -10.86 -11.46 -2.72
CA ILE A 130 -11.47 -11.15 -1.41
C ILE A 130 -11.24 -12.25 -0.37
N LYS A 131 -10.81 -13.43 -0.79
CA LYS A 131 -10.61 -14.56 0.12
C LYS A 131 -9.18 -14.62 0.61
N ILE A 132 -9.01 -14.81 1.91
CA ILE A 132 -7.71 -15.05 2.56
C ILE A 132 -7.75 -16.50 3.07
N ASN A 133 -6.84 -17.35 2.57
CA ASN A 133 -6.69 -18.72 3.04
C ASN A 133 -5.49 -18.80 3.99
N THR A 134 -5.68 -18.36 5.22
CA THR A 134 -4.64 -18.34 6.26
C THR A 134 -5.02 -19.21 7.45
N ASN A 135 -4.09 -19.38 8.37
CA ASN A 135 -4.26 -20.09 9.64
C ASN A 135 -4.00 -19.13 10.81
N VAL A 136 -4.24 -19.59 12.04
CA VAL A 136 -4.09 -18.75 13.24
C VAL A 136 -2.65 -18.57 13.71
N MET A 137 -1.68 -19.33 13.19
CA MET A 137 -0.31 -19.36 13.70
C MET A 137 0.42 -18.02 13.65
N PRO A 138 0.36 -17.22 12.56
CA PRO A 138 0.95 -15.87 12.56
C PRO A 138 0.38 -14.99 13.67
N PHE A 139 -0.92 -15.13 13.96
CA PHE A 139 -1.61 -14.28 14.93
C PHE A 139 -1.25 -14.67 16.37
N ILE A 140 -1.30 -15.97 16.73
CA ILE A 140 -1.06 -16.41 18.12
C ILE A 140 0.43 -16.52 18.46
N ILE A 141 1.29 -16.98 17.54
CA ILE A 141 2.72 -17.18 17.84
C ILE A 141 3.53 -15.90 17.65
N ARG A 142 3.16 -15.06 16.67
CA ARG A 142 3.88 -13.81 16.38
C ARG A 142 3.10 -12.55 16.75
N GLY A 143 1.87 -12.66 17.21
CA GLY A 143 1.06 -11.48 17.52
C GLY A 143 0.85 -10.56 16.31
N VAL A 144 0.89 -11.10 15.09
CA VAL A 144 0.64 -10.34 13.86
C VAL A 144 -0.76 -9.75 13.91
N LYS A 145 -0.90 -8.51 13.49
CA LYS A 145 -2.18 -7.80 13.47
C LYS A 145 -2.63 -7.59 12.02
N LEU A 146 -3.82 -8.08 11.69
CA LEU A 146 -4.53 -7.67 10.48
C LEU A 146 -5.39 -6.45 10.82
N TRP A 147 -5.05 -5.32 10.23
CA TRP A 147 -5.77 -4.07 10.44
C TRP A 147 -6.47 -3.65 9.14
N GLY A 148 -7.80 -3.82 9.10
CA GLY A 148 -8.62 -3.33 8.00
C GLY A 148 -8.67 -1.81 7.97
N ILE A 149 -8.37 -1.23 6.82
CA ILE A 149 -8.35 0.22 6.62
C ILE A 149 -9.62 0.67 5.90
N ASP A 150 -10.59 1.13 6.68
CA ASP A 150 -11.79 1.77 6.15
C ASP A 150 -11.56 3.29 6.00
N SER A 151 -11.31 3.72 4.77
CA SER A 151 -11.18 5.13 4.43
C SER A 151 -12.53 5.82 4.23
N SER A 152 -13.57 5.07 3.86
CA SER A 152 -14.90 5.62 3.56
C SER A 152 -15.67 5.98 4.83
N GLY A 153 -15.64 5.12 5.84
CA GLY A 153 -16.29 5.31 7.14
C GLY A 153 -15.54 6.22 8.11
N SER A 154 -14.44 6.85 7.70
CA SER A 154 -13.67 7.73 8.58
C SER A 154 -14.44 8.97 9.00
N SER A 155 -14.45 9.26 10.31
CA SER A 155 -15.07 10.47 10.87
C SER A 155 -14.40 11.75 10.37
N ILE A 156 -15.11 12.87 10.42
CA ILE A 156 -14.58 14.21 10.05
C ILE A 156 -13.31 14.52 10.83
N LYS A 157 -13.31 14.33 12.15
CA LYS A 157 -12.13 14.55 13.02
C LYS A 157 -10.92 13.74 12.57
N ARG A 158 -11.12 12.46 12.18
CA ARG A 158 -10.04 11.62 11.66
C ARG A 158 -9.53 12.14 10.31
N ARG A 159 -10.44 12.60 9.44
CA ARG A 159 -10.09 13.20 8.15
C ARG A 159 -9.26 14.47 8.30
N GLU A 160 -9.66 15.38 9.17
CA GLU A 160 -8.92 16.61 9.46
C GLU A 160 -7.50 16.30 9.96
N PHE A 161 -7.35 15.41 10.91
CA PHE A 161 -6.04 14.98 11.39
C PHE A 161 -5.17 14.39 10.26
N VAL A 162 -5.69 13.44 9.50
CA VAL A 162 -4.94 12.76 8.42
C VAL A 162 -4.54 13.74 7.32
N TRP A 163 -5.43 14.64 6.91
CA TRP A 163 -5.12 15.66 5.90
C TRP A 163 -4.14 16.72 6.43
N GLY A 164 -4.18 17.05 7.70
CA GLY A 164 -3.18 17.91 8.34
C GLY A 164 -1.77 17.33 8.26
N GLU A 165 -1.61 16.02 8.41
CA GLU A 165 -0.33 15.33 8.28
C GLU A 165 0.11 15.15 6.80
N ALA A 166 -0.82 15.18 5.85
CA ALA A 166 -0.51 15.00 4.43
C ALA A 166 0.51 16.02 3.91
N ALA A 167 0.38 17.30 4.31
CA ALA A 167 1.29 18.37 3.90
C ALA A 167 2.74 18.12 4.32
N LYS A 168 2.95 17.39 5.41
CA LYS A 168 4.28 17.06 5.93
C LYS A 168 4.89 15.83 5.25
N LEU A 169 4.06 14.90 4.82
CA LEU A 169 4.47 13.57 4.37
C LEU A 169 4.43 13.38 2.83
N ILE A 170 3.64 14.18 2.13
CA ILE A 170 3.43 14.02 0.68
C ILE A 170 4.25 15.04 -0.10
N ASP A 171 5.04 14.53 -1.04
CA ASP A 171 5.68 15.33 -2.08
C ASP A 171 4.70 15.46 -3.27
N PHE A 172 4.07 16.63 -3.37
CA PHE A 172 3.07 16.90 -4.40
C PHE A 172 3.65 16.90 -5.81
N SER A 173 4.93 17.27 -5.99
CA SER A 173 5.59 17.25 -7.29
C SER A 173 5.72 15.81 -7.80
N LYS A 174 6.08 14.88 -6.92
CA LYS A 174 6.10 13.45 -7.24
C LYS A 174 4.71 12.91 -7.56
N VAL A 175 3.66 13.31 -6.80
CA VAL A 175 2.29 12.88 -7.11
C VAL A 175 1.85 13.37 -8.47
N GLN A 176 2.18 14.60 -8.84
CA GLN A 176 1.88 15.15 -10.15
C GLN A 176 2.54 14.36 -11.28
N SER A 177 3.79 13.90 -11.09
CA SER A 177 4.55 13.17 -12.11
C SER A 177 3.94 11.83 -12.51
N PHE A 178 3.14 11.21 -11.65
CA PHE A 178 2.43 9.96 -11.95
C PHE A 178 0.90 10.12 -12.01
N THR A 179 0.42 11.35 -12.13
CA THR A 179 -1.00 11.64 -12.34
C THR A 179 -1.27 12.01 -13.79
N LYS A 180 -2.14 11.27 -14.45
CA LYS A 180 -2.61 11.57 -15.80
C LYS A 180 -3.96 12.29 -15.73
N GLU A 181 -4.05 13.45 -16.37
CA GLU A 181 -5.31 14.16 -16.56
C GLU A 181 -6.00 13.71 -17.83
N LEU A 182 -7.25 13.27 -17.71
CA LEU A 182 -8.06 12.69 -18.78
C LEU A 182 -9.28 13.58 -19.06
N SER A 183 -9.71 13.62 -20.32
CA SER A 183 -11.06 14.01 -20.70
C SER A 183 -12.08 12.89 -20.43
N PHE A 184 -13.37 13.14 -20.60
CA PHE A 184 -14.38 12.09 -20.51
C PHE A 184 -14.22 11.01 -21.59
N THR A 185 -13.82 11.38 -22.80
CA THR A 185 -13.57 10.41 -23.88
C THR A 185 -12.38 9.51 -23.54
N GLU A 186 -11.25 10.09 -23.10
CA GLU A 186 -10.07 9.33 -22.68
C GLU A 186 -10.34 8.42 -21.47
N LEU A 187 -11.31 8.78 -20.60
CA LEU A 187 -11.73 7.94 -19.49
C LEU A 187 -12.33 6.61 -19.98
N LEU A 188 -13.20 6.65 -21.00
CA LEU A 188 -13.80 5.45 -21.56
C LEU A 188 -12.76 4.48 -22.12
N GLU A 189 -11.70 4.99 -22.72
CA GLU A 189 -10.58 4.18 -23.22
C GLU A 189 -9.65 3.67 -22.11
N THR A 190 -9.52 4.45 -21.01
CA THR A 190 -8.63 4.14 -19.90
C THR A 190 -9.24 3.17 -18.89
N TYR A 191 -10.56 3.21 -18.72
CA TYR A 191 -11.28 2.40 -17.75
C TYR A 191 -11.05 0.88 -17.88
N PRO A 192 -11.09 0.29 -19.08
CA PRO A 192 -10.75 -1.13 -19.26
C PRO A 192 -9.32 -1.48 -18.82
N LYS A 193 -8.36 -0.58 -19.04
CA LYS A 193 -6.95 -0.77 -18.60
C LYS A 193 -6.82 -0.72 -17.08
N LEU A 194 -7.61 0.14 -16.41
CA LEU A 194 -7.70 0.17 -14.96
C LEU A 194 -8.20 -1.15 -14.39
N LEU A 195 -9.29 -1.70 -14.95
CA LEU A 195 -9.87 -2.98 -14.52
C LEU A 195 -8.90 -4.16 -14.70
N LYS A 196 -8.11 -4.15 -15.77
CA LYS A 196 -7.08 -5.18 -16.04
C LYS A 196 -5.79 -4.99 -15.23
N GLY A 197 -5.69 -3.93 -14.41
CA GLY A 197 -4.46 -3.59 -13.67
C GLY A 197 -3.30 -3.13 -14.57
N GLU A 198 -3.57 -2.75 -15.81
CA GLU A 198 -2.55 -2.28 -16.77
C GLU A 198 -2.19 -0.81 -16.55
N PHE A 199 -3.07 -0.04 -15.95
CA PHE A 199 -2.82 1.36 -15.60
C PHE A 199 -1.86 1.46 -14.39
N PHE A 200 -1.05 2.52 -14.33
CA PHE A 200 -0.22 2.83 -13.16
C PHE A 200 -0.47 4.25 -12.69
N GLY A 201 -0.17 4.51 -11.41
CA GLY A 201 -0.31 5.84 -10.81
C GLY A 201 -1.77 6.26 -10.61
N ARG A 202 -2.07 7.51 -10.96
CA ARG A 202 -3.36 8.16 -10.77
C ARG A 202 -3.94 8.66 -12.08
N ALA A 203 -5.25 8.57 -12.21
CA ALA A 203 -6.01 9.27 -13.24
C ALA A 203 -6.97 10.26 -12.59
N ILE A 204 -7.01 11.48 -13.09
CA ILE A 204 -8.03 12.48 -12.74
C ILE A 204 -8.77 12.86 -14.02
N VAL A 205 -10.06 13.11 -13.91
CA VAL A 205 -10.88 13.53 -15.04
C VAL A 205 -11.14 15.03 -14.95
N ASN A 206 -10.81 15.74 -16.01
CA ASN A 206 -11.16 17.15 -16.17
C ASN A 206 -12.40 17.24 -17.08
N PRO A 207 -13.55 17.66 -16.54
CA PRO A 207 -14.78 17.76 -17.33
C PRO A 207 -14.74 18.86 -18.39
N ASN A 208 -13.78 19.77 -18.32
CA ASN A 208 -13.61 20.90 -19.25
C ASN A 208 -12.56 20.65 -20.34
N LYS A 209 -12.02 19.42 -20.41
CA LYS A 209 -11.00 19.03 -21.38
C LYS A 209 -11.58 18.23 -22.53
#